data_175d07b593099c19615247cb6e11acc6
#
_entry.id   175d07b593099c19615247cb6e11acc6
#
_cell.length_a   1.000
_cell.length_b   1.000
_cell.length_c   1.000
_cell.angle_alpha   90.00
_cell.angle_beta   90.00
_cell.angle_gamma   90.00
#
_symmetry.space_group_name_H-M   'P 1'
#
loop_
_entity.id
_entity.type
_entity.pdbx_description
1 polymer ?
#
loop_
_entity_poly.entity_id
_entity_poly.type
_entity_poly.pdbx_seq_one_letter_code
_entity_poly.pdbx_strand_id
1 'polypeptide(L)'
;MEENKASLAKIIVAYAIVYIVWGSTFFFIEEALRSFTPFVLGSIRFIIAGSLLMGYCKLRGYRIFNKADIKQAVFIGFLLLFVDMAAIIWSEQYISSGIVSILSAATAIWFIVLDKPKWRENFSSIPTLLGLAFGFAGVVMLFAEQLMTNSIPEEERAQNLTAMIVLVLGTIGWTIGSLYSKYNQKPKSTNQKKEPSLNVMVKTAWQMVTAGVAFTLVALVKGEYSAFDYTQVHAADWGAMIYLVLMGSILAFSSYIWLLQVRPATEVSTYAYVNPIVALALVYFFSDHQVTILQIAGLGVVLFSVLLMNWNLYKDNRTFRAIRYRKKLKKLRHMAPKSSIPRIIEVADFQRKEKEKAQKKEKDKSIS
;
A
#
# COMPACT_ATOMS: atom_id res chain seq x y z
N MET A 1 -6.69 30.72 -8.73
CA MET A 1 -5.47 29.90 -8.65
C MET A 1 -5.85 28.53 -9.16
N GLU A 2 -5.36 28.14 -10.33
CA GLU A 2 -5.55 26.78 -10.85
C GLU A 2 -4.91 25.80 -9.89
N GLU A 3 -5.71 24.97 -9.23
CA GLU A 3 -5.23 23.76 -8.59
C GLU A 3 -4.51 22.95 -9.66
N ASN A 4 -3.22 22.83 -9.53
CA ASN A 4 -2.34 22.03 -10.40
C ASN A 4 -2.74 20.55 -10.21
N LYS A 5 -3.85 20.14 -10.85
CA LYS A 5 -4.33 18.76 -10.82
C LYS A 5 -3.20 17.89 -11.37
N ALA A 6 -2.70 16.99 -10.52
CA ALA A 6 -1.68 16.04 -10.93
C ALA A 6 -2.07 15.40 -12.27
N SER A 7 -1.16 15.39 -13.23
CA SER A 7 -1.41 14.81 -14.55
C SER A 7 -1.82 13.35 -14.40
N LEU A 8 -2.87 12.94 -15.11
CA LEU A 8 -3.35 11.54 -15.11
C LEU A 8 -2.24 10.55 -15.45
N ALA A 9 -1.36 10.92 -16.39
CA ALA A 9 -0.20 10.09 -16.75
C ALA A 9 0.74 9.87 -15.55
N LYS A 10 1.05 10.91 -14.78
CA LYS A 10 1.89 10.77 -13.56
C LYS A 10 1.24 9.88 -12.52
N ILE A 11 -0.07 9.96 -12.34
CA ILE A 11 -0.83 9.11 -11.41
C ILE A 11 -0.75 7.65 -11.86
N ILE A 12 -1.00 7.36 -13.14
CA ILE A 12 -0.92 6.00 -13.69
C ILE A 12 0.48 5.41 -13.52
N VAL A 13 1.52 6.17 -13.86
CA VAL A 13 2.92 5.74 -13.70
C VAL A 13 3.25 5.45 -12.24
N ALA A 14 2.83 6.31 -11.31
CA ALA A 14 3.07 6.11 -9.88
C ALA A 14 2.36 4.85 -9.36
N TYR A 15 1.11 4.58 -9.78
CA TYR A 15 0.43 3.32 -9.44
C TYR A 15 1.15 2.11 -10.03
N ALA A 16 1.56 2.17 -11.31
CA ALA A 16 2.28 1.07 -11.95
C ALA A 16 3.60 0.76 -11.20
N ILE A 17 4.35 1.79 -10.81
CA ILE A 17 5.57 1.64 -10.01
C ILE A 17 5.25 0.95 -8.68
N VAL A 18 4.26 1.43 -7.92
CA VAL A 18 3.91 0.86 -6.62
C VAL A 18 3.43 -0.58 -6.76
N TYR A 19 2.61 -0.90 -7.76
CA TYR A 19 2.06 -2.24 -7.97
C TYR A 19 3.13 -3.25 -8.35
N ILE A 20 3.95 -2.92 -9.35
CA ILE A 20 4.92 -3.87 -9.90
C ILE A 20 6.14 -3.97 -8.99
N VAL A 21 6.70 -2.81 -8.61
CA VAL A 21 7.93 -2.79 -7.82
C VAL A 21 7.70 -3.33 -6.41
N TRP A 22 6.65 -2.89 -5.69
CA TRP A 22 6.42 -3.44 -4.35
C TRP A 22 5.97 -4.90 -4.38
N GLY A 23 5.20 -5.32 -5.39
CA GLY A 23 4.86 -6.74 -5.55
C GLY A 23 6.09 -7.61 -5.72
N SER A 24 7.13 -7.11 -6.40
CA SER A 24 8.39 -7.84 -6.56
C SER A 24 9.33 -7.73 -5.35
N THR A 25 9.18 -6.71 -4.48
CA THR A 25 10.10 -6.56 -3.31
C THR A 25 10.02 -7.71 -2.33
N PHE A 26 8.90 -8.40 -2.20
CA PHE A 26 8.78 -9.61 -1.37
C PHE A 26 9.78 -10.67 -1.83
N PHE A 27 9.79 -11.00 -3.11
CA PHE A 27 10.74 -11.94 -3.70
C PHE A 27 12.21 -11.49 -3.49
N PHE A 28 12.53 -10.23 -3.73
CA PHE A 28 13.90 -9.73 -3.56
C PHE A 28 14.33 -9.61 -2.09
N ILE A 29 13.42 -9.49 -1.12
CA ILE A 29 13.74 -9.58 0.31
C ILE A 29 14.10 -11.02 0.65
N GLU A 30 13.32 -12.01 0.21
CA GLU A 30 13.59 -13.44 0.39
C GLU A 30 14.96 -13.82 -0.21
N GLU A 31 15.27 -13.37 -1.42
CA GLU A 31 16.60 -13.56 -2.04
C GLU A 31 17.72 -12.93 -1.21
N ALA A 32 17.57 -11.69 -0.77
CA ALA A 32 18.59 -11.01 0.02
C ALA A 32 18.81 -11.67 1.39
N LEU A 33 17.78 -12.27 1.99
CA LEU A 33 17.87 -12.98 3.28
C LEU A 33 18.72 -14.27 3.22
N ARG A 34 19.11 -14.73 2.02
CA ARG A 34 20.07 -15.83 1.89
C ARG A 34 21.45 -15.48 2.45
N SER A 35 21.85 -14.23 2.36
CA SER A 35 23.16 -13.77 2.84
C SER A 35 23.06 -12.71 3.93
N PHE A 36 21.99 -11.90 3.98
CA PHE A 36 21.82 -10.84 4.94
C PHE A 36 20.95 -11.28 6.11
N THR A 37 21.34 -10.90 7.34
CA THR A 37 20.44 -11.00 8.49
C THR A 37 19.32 -9.94 8.40
N PRO A 38 18.14 -10.16 8.99
CA PRO A 38 16.97 -9.29 8.79
C PRO A 38 17.20 -7.83 9.12
N PHE A 39 17.81 -7.55 10.29
CA PHE A 39 17.97 -6.16 10.72
C PHE A 39 19.18 -5.49 10.07
N VAL A 40 20.22 -6.23 9.69
CA VAL A 40 21.32 -5.72 8.84
C VAL A 40 20.79 -5.36 7.44
N LEU A 41 19.95 -6.22 6.84
CA LEU A 41 19.30 -5.95 5.56
C LEU A 41 18.51 -4.64 5.61
N GLY A 42 17.59 -4.50 6.58
CA GLY A 42 16.80 -3.29 6.75
C GLY A 42 17.66 -2.06 7.02
N SER A 43 18.70 -2.18 7.82
CA SER A 43 19.64 -1.10 8.13
C SER A 43 20.35 -0.59 6.88
N ILE A 44 21.05 -1.46 6.16
CA ILE A 44 21.78 -1.10 4.92
C ILE A 44 20.81 -0.50 3.90
N ARG A 45 19.69 -1.14 3.66
CA ARG A 45 18.66 -0.71 2.73
C ARG A 45 18.19 0.72 3.02
N PHE A 46 17.76 1.02 4.24
CA PHE A 46 17.13 2.30 4.54
C PHE A 46 18.12 3.41 4.86
N ILE A 47 19.31 3.11 5.39
CA ILE A 47 20.38 4.11 5.54
C ILE A 47 20.85 4.58 4.16
N ILE A 48 21.13 3.67 3.24
CA ILE A 48 21.59 4.05 1.88
C ILE A 48 20.47 4.78 1.14
N ALA A 49 19.25 4.26 1.12
CA ALA A 49 18.13 4.90 0.44
C ALA A 49 17.83 6.30 0.97
N GLY A 50 17.78 6.46 2.31
CA GLY A 50 17.55 7.75 2.94
C GLY A 50 18.67 8.75 2.69
N SER A 51 19.93 8.31 2.73
CA SER A 51 21.11 9.14 2.47
C SER A 51 21.16 9.61 1.00
N LEU A 52 20.91 8.71 0.05
CA LEU A 52 20.87 9.04 -1.38
C LEU A 52 19.75 10.03 -1.68
N LEU A 53 18.54 9.79 -1.17
CA LEU A 53 17.41 10.68 -1.39
C LEU A 53 17.62 12.04 -0.71
N MET A 54 18.21 12.07 0.49
CA MET A 54 18.56 13.32 1.19
C MET A 54 19.63 14.11 0.44
N GLY A 55 20.68 13.42 -0.04
CA GLY A 55 21.73 14.00 -0.89
C GLY A 55 21.14 14.63 -2.15
N TYR A 56 20.28 13.90 -2.86
CA TYR A 56 19.56 14.43 -4.02
C TYR A 56 18.75 15.69 -3.68
N CYS A 57 17.98 15.66 -2.57
CA CYS A 57 17.19 16.82 -2.14
C CYS A 57 18.08 18.04 -1.84
N LYS A 58 19.23 17.82 -1.19
CA LYS A 58 20.21 18.89 -0.89
C LYS A 58 20.79 19.49 -2.18
N LEU A 59 21.18 18.65 -3.13
CA LEU A 59 21.71 19.09 -4.44
C LEU A 59 20.67 19.89 -5.25
N ARG A 60 19.38 19.56 -5.09
CA ARG A 60 18.27 20.31 -5.70
C ARG A 60 17.92 21.60 -4.96
N GLY A 61 18.67 21.96 -3.90
CA GLY A 61 18.45 23.17 -3.12
C GLY A 61 17.20 23.13 -2.22
N TYR A 62 16.64 21.95 -1.96
CA TYR A 62 15.51 21.85 -1.05
C TYR A 62 15.94 22.09 0.40
N ARG A 63 15.10 22.83 1.14
CA ARG A 63 15.28 22.97 2.59
C ARG A 63 15.11 21.60 3.24
N ILE A 64 16.13 21.14 4.00
CA ILE A 64 16.15 19.82 4.61
C ILE A 64 15.78 19.82 6.09
N PHE A 65 15.74 20.96 6.75
CA PHE A 65 15.46 21.11 8.17
C PHE A 65 14.17 21.89 8.45
N ASN A 66 13.24 21.26 9.16
CA ASN A 66 12.11 21.88 9.87
C ASN A 66 11.72 20.95 11.01
N LYS A 67 11.92 21.35 12.26
CA LYS A 67 11.74 20.50 13.45
C LYS A 67 10.36 19.83 13.51
N ALA A 68 9.30 20.55 13.16
CA ALA A 68 7.94 20.04 13.23
C ALA A 68 7.66 18.97 12.16
N ASP A 69 8.16 19.18 10.94
CA ASP A 69 8.00 18.22 9.84
C ASP A 69 8.89 17.00 10.04
N ILE A 70 10.11 17.18 10.59
CA ILE A 70 10.99 16.06 10.94
C ILE A 70 10.36 15.19 12.02
N LYS A 71 9.80 15.78 13.10
CA LYS A 71 9.10 15.00 14.13
C LYS A 71 7.96 14.15 13.56
N GLN A 72 7.19 14.72 12.63
CA GLN A 72 6.15 13.98 11.91
C GLN A 72 6.74 12.87 11.02
N ALA A 73 7.80 13.17 10.27
CA ALA A 73 8.46 12.19 9.40
C ALA A 73 9.07 11.04 10.19
N VAL A 74 9.67 11.31 11.36
CA VAL A 74 10.21 10.29 12.28
C VAL A 74 9.09 9.34 12.73
N PHE A 75 7.96 9.87 13.21
CA PHE A 75 6.83 9.04 13.63
C PHE A 75 6.29 8.16 12.48
N ILE A 76 6.10 8.75 11.30
CA ILE A 76 5.61 8.04 10.12
C ILE A 76 6.63 6.99 9.68
N GLY A 77 7.92 7.35 9.58
CA GLY A 77 8.99 6.43 9.17
C GLY A 77 9.16 5.26 10.12
N PHE A 78 9.00 5.49 11.43
CA PHE A 78 9.02 4.43 12.42
C PHE A 78 7.89 3.42 12.20
N LEU A 79 6.65 3.89 11.99
CA LEU A 79 5.51 3.00 11.79
C LEU A 79 5.50 2.31 10.41
N LEU A 80 5.73 3.07 9.33
CA LEU A 80 5.65 2.53 7.98
C LEU A 80 6.87 1.71 7.59
N LEU A 81 8.07 2.22 7.88
CA LEU A 81 9.30 1.63 7.33
C LEU A 81 10.06 0.79 8.34
N PHE A 82 9.90 1.02 9.64
CA PHE A 82 10.53 0.17 10.62
C PHE A 82 9.57 -0.93 11.10
N VAL A 83 8.43 -0.60 11.69
CA VAL A 83 7.53 -1.61 12.28
C VAL A 83 7.02 -2.60 11.23
N ASP A 84 6.52 -2.12 10.11
CA ASP A 84 5.96 -2.98 9.06
C ASP A 84 7.06 -3.73 8.30
N MET A 85 8.13 -3.04 7.87
CA MET A 85 9.22 -3.70 7.15
C MET A 85 10.01 -4.68 8.03
N ALA A 86 10.18 -4.40 9.33
CA ALA A 86 10.77 -5.37 10.26
C ALA A 86 9.91 -6.62 10.40
N ALA A 87 8.58 -6.45 10.45
CA ALA A 87 7.65 -7.57 10.45
C ALA A 87 7.75 -8.39 9.15
N ILE A 88 7.78 -7.74 7.98
CA ILE A 88 7.94 -8.41 6.68
C ILE A 88 9.27 -9.16 6.61
N ILE A 89 10.39 -8.45 6.77
CA ILE A 89 11.74 -9.01 6.61
C ILE A 89 12.00 -10.15 7.62
N TRP A 90 11.54 -9.98 8.86
CA TRP A 90 11.69 -11.03 9.86
C TRP A 90 10.81 -12.24 9.57
N SER A 91 9.58 -12.04 9.11
CA SER A 91 8.66 -13.13 8.79
C SER A 91 9.11 -13.96 7.60
N GLU A 92 9.78 -13.35 6.62
CA GLU A 92 10.30 -14.05 5.44
C GLU A 92 11.45 -15.04 5.75
N GLN A 93 11.97 -15.05 6.99
CA GLN A 93 12.86 -16.11 7.46
C GLN A 93 12.13 -17.45 7.71
N TYR A 94 10.83 -17.42 7.95
CA TYR A 94 10.03 -18.56 8.40
C TYR A 94 8.94 -18.95 7.40
N ILE A 95 8.43 -18.01 6.63
CA ILE A 95 7.36 -18.22 5.67
C ILE A 95 7.73 -17.60 4.31
N SER A 96 7.31 -18.23 3.21
CA SER A 96 7.65 -17.76 1.86
C SER A 96 7.14 -16.35 1.56
N SER A 97 7.84 -15.62 0.71
CA SER A 97 7.46 -14.29 0.24
C SER A 97 6.07 -14.25 -0.38
N GLY A 98 5.63 -15.36 -0.98
CA GLY A 98 4.25 -15.52 -1.47
C GLY A 98 3.22 -15.40 -0.34
N ILE A 99 3.39 -16.12 0.77
CA ILE A 99 2.50 -16.07 1.95
C ILE A 99 2.56 -14.66 2.59
N VAL A 100 3.76 -14.10 2.75
CA VAL A 100 3.95 -12.75 3.30
C VAL A 100 3.19 -11.72 2.47
N SER A 101 3.26 -11.81 1.14
CA SER A 101 2.55 -10.89 0.24
C SER A 101 1.01 -11.00 0.36
N ILE A 102 0.49 -12.23 0.51
CA ILE A 102 -0.96 -12.47 0.69
C ILE A 102 -1.44 -11.90 2.03
N LEU A 103 -0.71 -12.16 3.13
CA LEU A 103 -1.05 -11.62 4.44
C LEU A 103 -0.94 -10.09 4.48
N SER A 104 0.06 -9.53 3.78
CA SER A 104 0.19 -8.08 3.65
C SER A 104 -1.00 -7.43 2.93
N ALA A 105 -1.75 -8.19 2.10
CA ALA A 105 -2.99 -7.70 1.49
C ALA A 105 -4.08 -7.39 2.53
N ALA A 106 -4.01 -7.96 3.75
CA ALA A 106 -4.89 -7.59 4.86
C ALA A 106 -4.80 -6.10 5.24
N THR A 107 -3.73 -5.40 4.87
CA THR A 107 -3.59 -3.94 5.00
C THR A 107 -4.83 -3.20 4.50
N ALA A 108 -5.44 -3.65 3.41
CA ALA A 108 -6.64 -3.03 2.86
C ALA A 108 -7.87 -3.13 3.80
N ILE A 109 -7.95 -4.20 4.60
CA ILE A 109 -8.98 -4.36 5.64
C ILE A 109 -8.77 -3.31 6.72
N TRP A 110 -7.51 -3.16 7.17
CA TRP A 110 -7.15 -2.19 8.20
C TRP A 110 -7.39 -0.74 7.77
N PHE A 111 -7.20 -0.39 6.49
CA PHE A 111 -7.54 0.94 5.99
C PHE A 111 -9.02 1.28 6.19
N ILE A 112 -9.93 0.30 6.13
CA ILE A 112 -11.36 0.53 6.34
C ILE A 112 -11.69 0.58 7.82
N VAL A 113 -11.11 -0.33 8.61
CA VAL A 113 -11.38 -0.46 10.05
C VAL A 113 -10.81 0.72 10.84
N LEU A 114 -9.63 1.22 10.46
CA LEU A 114 -8.92 2.28 11.19
C LEU A 114 -9.20 3.69 10.68
N ASP A 115 -9.83 3.84 9.49
CA ASP A 115 -10.20 5.16 8.94
C ASP A 115 -11.44 5.73 9.64
N LYS A 116 -11.27 6.16 10.92
CA LYS A 116 -12.35 6.71 11.75
C LYS A 116 -13.19 7.80 11.08
N PRO A 117 -12.60 8.79 10.35
CA PRO A 117 -13.38 9.81 9.66
C PRO A 117 -14.41 9.26 8.68
N LYS A 118 -14.17 8.05 8.16
CA LYS A 118 -15.06 7.38 7.19
C LYS A 118 -15.91 6.24 7.76
N TRP A 119 -15.89 6.02 9.07
CA TRP A 119 -16.62 4.89 9.69
C TRP A 119 -18.11 4.86 9.33
N ARG A 120 -18.80 6.02 9.40
CA ARG A 120 -20.22 6.09 9.07
C ARG A 120 -20.50 5.65 7.63
N GLU A 121 -19.62 6.00 6.69
CA GLU A 121 -19.71 5.61 5.29
C GLU A 121 -19.39 4.12 5.12
N ASN A 122 -18.30 3.66 5.71
CA ASN A 122 -17.79 2.30 5.57
C ASN A 122 -18.72 1.26 6.21
N PHE A 123 -19.17 1.49 7.45
CA PHE A 123 -19.99 0.53 8.20
C PHE A 123 -21.49 0.58 7.89
N SER A 124 -21.95 1.58 7.14
CA SER A 124 -23.33 1.58 6.60
C SER A 124 -23.45 0.84 5.27
N SER A 125 -22.35 0.38 4.71
CA SER A 125 -22.30 -0.28 3.41
C SER A 125 -22.29 -1.80 3.55
N ILE A 126 -23.36 -2.48 3.11
CA ILE A 126 -23.44 -3.94 3.10
C ILE A 126 -22.26 -4.57 2.35
N PRO A 127 -21.84 -4.09 1.16
CA PRO A 127 -20.66 -4.63 0.49
C PRO A 127 -19.39 -4.52 1.33
N THR A 128 -19.21 -3.42 2.08
CA THR A 128 -18.07 -3.24 2.97
C THR A 128 -18.06 -4.26 4.11
N LEU A 129 -19.23 -4.48 4.74
CA LEU A 129 -19.37 -5.47 5.83
C LEU A 129 -19.13 -6.89 5.34
N LEU A 130 -19.70 -7.26 4.20
CA LEU A 130 -19.45 -8.57 3.57
C LEU A 130 -17.97 -8.72 3.21
N GLY A 131 -17.36 -7.67 2.65
CA GLY A 131 -15.95 -7.66 2.36
C GLY A 131 -15.08 -7.89 3.60
N LEU A 132 -15.38 -7.23 4.72
CA LEU A 132 -14.68 -7.47 5.99
C LEU A 132 -14.81 -8.94 6.44
N ALA A 133 -16.00 -9.52 6.37
CA ALA A 133 -16.24 -10.92 6.74
C ALA A 133 -15.45 -11.89 5.84
N PHE A 134 -15.50 -11.70 4.53
CA PHE A 134 -14.72 -12.52 3.58
C PHE A 134 -13.22 -12.31 3.75
N GLY A 135 -12.76 -11.08 3.99
CA GLY A 135 -11.35 -10.80 4.23
C GLY A 135 -10.82 -11.53 5.45
N PHE A 136 -11.56 -11.46 6.54
CA PHE A 136 -11.22 -12.20 7.76
C PHE A 136 -11.21 -13.72 7.52
N ALA A 137 -12.23 -14.25 6.83
CA ALA A 137 -12.28 -15.67 6.47
C ALA A 137 -11.08 -16.09 5.59
N GLY A 138 -10.68 -15.27 4.62
CA GLY A 138 -9.51 -15.53 3.78
C GLY A 138 -8.21 -15.58 4.58
N VAL A 139 -8.02 -14.65 5.53
CA VAL A 139 -6.87 -14.67 6.45
C VAL A 139 -6.90 -15.94 7.32
N VAL A 140 -8.07 -16.29 7.90
CA VAL A 140 -8.22 -17.53 8.70
C VAL A 140 -7.91 -18.78 7.87
N MET A 141 -8.28 -18.84 6.59
CA MET A 141 -7.95 -19.96 5.70
C MET A 141 -6.43 -20.14 5.57
N LEU A 142 -5.67 -19.05 5.45
CA LEU A 142 -4.21 -19.10 5.37
C LEU A 142 -3.57 -19.61 6.66
N PHE A 143 -4.08 -19.16 7.82
CA PHE A 143 -3.64 -19.69 9.12
C PHE A 143 -4.03 -21.16 9.31
N ALA A 144 -5.21 -21.56 8.85
CA ALA A 144 -5.69 -22.94 8.96
C ALA A 144 -4.79 -23.92 8.21
N GLU A 145 -4.29 -23.55 7.02
CA GLU A 145 -3.34 -24.39 6.28
C GLU A 145 -2.08 -24.69 7.10
N GLN A 146 -1.51 -23.65 7.71
CA GLN A 146 -0.31 -23.79 8.52
C GLN A 146 -0.53 -24.67 9.77
N LEU A 147 -1.78 -24.64 10.32
CA LEU A 147 -2.17 -25.47 11.46
C LEU A 147 -2.47 -26.93 11.06
N MET A 148 -3.00 -27.15 9.85
CA MET A 148 -3.45 -28.46 9.39
C MET A 148 -2.34 -29.28 8.72
N THR A 149 -1.21 -28.67 8.36
CA THR A 149 -0.11 -29.39 7.71
C THR A 149 0.70 -30.15 8.76
N ASN A 150 0.36 -31.43 8.96
CA ASN A 150 1.00 -32.32 9.94
C ASN A 150 2.45 -32.70 9.58
N SER A 151 2.94 -32.35 8.38
CA SER A 151 4.31 -32.64 7.93
C SER A 151 5.36 -31.65 8.44
N ILE A 152 4.97 -30.54 9.08
CA ILE A 152 5.85 -29.54 9.63
C ILE A 152 6.08 -29.84 11.13
N PRO A 153 7.35 -29.88 11.62
CA PRO A 153 7.65 -30.01 13.02
C PRO A 153 6.91 -28.96 13.87
N GLU A 154 6.54 -29.33 15.11
CA GLU A 154 5.74 -28.46 15.97
C GLU A 154 6.44 -27.12 16.26
N GLU A 155 7.76 -27.14 16.40
CA GLU A 155 8.58 -25.94 16.62
C GLU A 155 8.56 -24.98 15.42
N GLU A 156 8.71 -25.50 14.20
CA GLU A 156 8.61 -24.71 12.97
C GLU A 156 7.19 -24.16 12.79
N ARG A 157 6.17 -24.95 13.13
CA ARG A 157 4.77 -24.50 13.06
C ARG A 157 4.52 -23.31 14.00
N ALA A 158 5.05 -23.36 15.21
CA ALA A 158 4.95 -22.25 16.19
C ALA A 158 5.66 -20.99 15.68
N GLN A 159 6.84 -21.14 15.06
CA GLN A 159 7.58 -20.02 14.46
C GLN A 159 6.81 -19.41 13.28
N ASN A 160 6.26 -20.24 12.40
CA ASN A 160 5.47 -19.78 11.24
C ASN A 160 4.22 -19.01 11.68
N LEU A 161 3.50 -19.53 12.69
CA LEU A 161 2.34 -18.80 13.25
C LEU A 161 2.74 -17.48 13.89
N THR A 162 3.86 -17.46 14.62
CA THR A 162 4.38 -16.22 15.19
C THR A 162 4.73 -15.21 14.11
N ALA A 163 5.37 -15.65 13.03
CA ALA A 163 5.69 -14.82 11.87
C ALA A 163 4.43 -14.20 11.23
N MET A 164 3.38 -15.02 11.04
CA MET A 164 2.11 -14.54 10.51
C MET A 164 1.46 -13.50 11.43
N ILE A 165 1.46 -13.71 12.76
CA ILE A 165 0.90 -12.76 13.73
C ILE A 165 1.69 -11.46 13.73
N VAL A 166 3.01 -11.52 13.76
CA VAL A 166 3.90 -10.35 13.70
C VAL A 166 3.67 -9.55 12.41
N LEU A 167 3.51 -10.24 11.29
CA LEU A 167 3.22 -9.61 10.01
C LEU A 167 1.88 -8.87 10.02
N VAL A 168 0.83 -9.48 10.56
CA VAL A 168 -0.49 -8.81 10.70
C VAL A 168 -0.38 -7.56 11.58
N LEU A 169 0.38 -7.61 12.67
CA LEU A 169 0.64 -6.43 13.51
C LEU A 169 1.44 -5.36 12.75
N GLY A 170 2.40 -5.75 11.91
CA GLY A 170 3.12 -4.86 11.00
C GLY A 170 2.17 -4.09 10.08
N THR A 171 1.23 -4.79 9.42
CA THR A 171 0.25 -4.17 8.51
C THR A 171 -0.68 -3.17 9.22
N ILE A 172 -0.98 -3.38 10.50
CA ILE A 172 -1.69 -2.38 11.34
C ILE A 172 -0.82 -1.13 11.51
N GLY A 173 0.46 -1.30 11.84
CA GLY A 173 1.43 -0.20 11.96
C GLY A 173 1.52 0.61 10.66
N TRP A 174 1.64 -0.08 9.52
CA TRP A 174 1.60 0.56 8.20
C TRP A 174 0.36 1.40 7.99
N THR A 175 -0.82 0.85 8.29
CA THR A 175 -2.09 1.54 8.10
C THR A 175 -2.21 2.78 8.98
N ILE A 176 -1.84 2.67 10.27
CA ILE A 176 -1.85 3.81 11.19
C ILE A 176 -0.92 4.92 10.69
N GLY A 177 0.31 4.58 10.31
CA GLY A 177 1.26 5.55 9.79
C GLY A 177 0.79 6.22 8.49
N SER A 178 0.15 5.46 7.60
CA SER A 178 -0.41 5.96 6.34
C SER A 178 -1.58 6.92 6.56
N LEU A 179 -2.54 6.57 7.42
CA LEU A 179 -3.67 7.42 7.76
C LEU A 179 -3.19 8.68 8.50
N TYR A 180 -2.23 8.53 9.42
CA TYR A 180 -1.61 9.67 10.08
C TYR A 180 -0.91 10.60 9.07
N SER A 181 -0.15 10.04 8.13
CA SER A 181 0.49 10.81 7.04
C SER A 181 -0.54 11.57 6.21
N LYS A 182 -1.68 10.95 5.92
CA LYS A 182 -2.74 11.54 5.13
C LYS A 182 -3.47 12.68 5.84
N TYR A 183 -3.93 12.45 7.06
CA TYR A 183 -4.81 13.40 7.76
C TYR A 183 -4.06 14.52 8.48
N ASN A 184 -2.78 14.34 8.79
CA ASN A 184 -1.96 15.37 9.43
C ASN A 184 -1.13 16.20 8.45
N GLN A 185 -1.52 16.26 7.18
CA GLN A 185 -0.94 17.20 6.22
C GLN A 185 -1.36 18.61 6.62
N LYS A 186 -0.39 19.44 7.03
CA LYS A 186 -0.66 20.83 7.35
C LYS A 186 -1.12 21.57 6.09
N PRO A 187 -2.25 22.30 6.13
CA PRO A 187 -2.63 23.15 5.02
C PRO A 187 -1.48 24.16 4.77
N LYS A 188 -1.24 24.49 3.48
CA LYS A 188 -0.28 25.53 3.10
C LYS A 188 -0.70 26.81 3.85
N SER A 189 0.03 27.16 4.90
CA SER A 189 -0.30 28.29 5.75
C SER A 189 -0.25 29.57 4.93
N THR A 190 -1.36 30.28 4.86
CA THR A 190 -1.46 31.66 4.36
C THR A 190 -0.89 32.67 5.37
N ASN A 191 -0.60 32.25 6.60
CA ASN A 191 0.00 33.13 7.62
C ASN A 191 1.52 33.18 7.46
N GLN A 192 2.04 34.35 7.12
CA GLN A 192 3.44 34.67 6.86
C GLN A 192 4.44 34.42 8.01
N LYS A 193 3.98 34.00 9.22
CA LYS A 193 4.84 33.77 10.40
C LYS A 193 5.22 32.29 10.63
N LYS A 194 4.71 31.32 9.85
CA LYS A 194 5.11 29.90 9.99
C LYS A 194 6.08 29.53 8.90
N GLU A 195 7.19 28.89 9.29
CA GLU A 195 8.17 28.32 8.36
C GLU A 195 7.49 27.43 7.29
N PRO A 196 7.91 27.54 6.02
CA PRO A 196 7.35 26.72 4.96
C PRO A 196 7.61 25.24 5.24
N SER A 197 6.60 24.40 4.93
CA SER A 197 6.71 22.94 5.08
C SER A 197 7.77 22.36 4.16
N LEU A 198 8.47 21.33 4.64
CA LEU A 198 9.47 20.60 3.85
C LEU A 198 8.84 19.95 2.62
N ASN A 199 9.63 19.83 1.57
CA ASN A 199 9.25 19.07 0.38
C ASN A 199 8.95 17.62 0.75
N VAL A 200 7.99 16.99 0.06
CA VAL A 200 7.59 15.60 0.28
C VAL A 200 8.76 14.64 0.20
N MET A 201 9.65 14.80 -0.80
CA MET A 201 10.83 13.97 -0.95
C MET A 201 11.78 14.08 0.24
N VAL A 202 11.92 15.29 0.82
CA VAL A 202 12.71 15.49 2.04
C VAL A 202 12.09 14.77 3.23
N LYS A 203 10.76 14.86 3.38
CA LYS A 203 10.04 14.11 4.45
C LYS A 203 10.20 12.60 4.26
N THR A 204 10.12 12.13 3.02
CA THR A 204 10.35 10.71 2.68
C THR A 204 11.78 10.28 3.03
N ALA A 205 12.78 11.10 2.72
CA ALA A 205 14.17 10.82 3.10
C ALA A 205 14.34 10.72 4.62
N TRP A 206 13.74 11.62 5.39
CA TRP A 206 13.74 11.55 6.86
C TRP A 206 13.03 10.28 7.39
N GLN A 207 11.95 9.83 6.74
CA GLN A 207 11.28 8.58 7.09
C GLN A 207 12.21 7.37 6.90
N MET A 208 12.95 7.33 5.78
CA MET A 208 13.93 6.27 5.50
C MET A 208 15.11 6.30 6.48
N VAL A 209 15.68 7.47 6.74
CA VAL A 209 16.77 7.62 7.72
C VAL A 209 16.31 7.13 9.10
N THR A 210 15.09 7.47 9.51
CA THR A 210 14.53 7.00 10.78
C THR A 210 14.44 5.49 10.85
N ALA A 211 13.91 4.87 9.80
CA ALA A 211 13.82 3.41 9.73
C ALA A 211 15.21 2.78 9.75
N GLY A 212 16.15 3.29 8.93
CA GLY A 212 17.52 2.80 8.90
C GLY A 212 18.21 2.86 10.26
N VAL A 213 18.07 3.97 10.99
CA VAL A 213 18.58 4.11 12.36
C VAL A 213 17.93 3.10 13.30
N ALA A 214 16.60 2.93 13.24
CA ALA A 214 15.92 1.96 14.09
C ALA A 214 16.36 0.51 13.81
N PHE A 215 16.49 0.13 12.52
CA PHE A 215 17.04 -1.17 12.13
C PHE A 215 18.48 -1.34 12.61
N THR A 216 19.33 -0.32 12.48
CA THR A 216 20.72 -0.35 12.97
C THR A 216 20.78 -0.61 14.47
N LEU A 217 19.95 0.10 15.25
CA LEU A 217 19.92 -0.08 16.71
C LEU A 217 19.51 -1.50 17.09
N VAL A 218 18.49 -2.07 16.44
CA VAL A 218 18.07 -3.46 16.71
C VAL A 218 19.14 -4.46 16.26
N ALA A 219 19.77 -4.27 15.09
CA ALA A 219 20.84 -5.12 14.61
C ALA A 219 22.03 -5.13 15.58
N LEU A 220 22.38 -3.97 16.16
CA LEU A 220 23.44 -3.85 17.18
C LEU A 220 23.06 -4.60 18.46
N VAL A 221 21.84 -4.39 18.97
CA VAL A 221 21.36 -5.05 20.21
C VAL A 221 21.30 -6.57 20.05
N LYS A 222 20.92 -7.05 18.87
CA LYS A 222 20.88 -8.49 18.55
C LYS A 222 22.24 -9.09 18.20
N GLY A 223 23.28 -8.28 18.08
CA GLY A 223 24.62 -8.72 17.67
C GLY A 223 24.71 -9.17 16.21
N GLU A 224 23.73 -8.83 15.36
CA GLU A 224 23.71 -9.26 13.97
C GLU A 224 24.91 -8.74 13.18
N TYR A 225 25.40 -7.53 13.45
CA TYR A 225 26.61 -7.00 12.82
C TYR A 225 27.89 -7.78 13.17
N SER A 226 27.96 -8.36 14.36
CA SER A 226 29.12 -9.15 14.77
C SER A 226 29.13 -10.55 14.13
N ALA A 227 27.94 -11.06 13.76
CA ALA A 227 27.78 -12.34 13.10
C ALA A 227 27.79 -12.22 11.55
N PHE A 228 27.66 -11.00 11.01
CA PHE A 228 27.53 -10.77 9.58
C PHE A 228 28.89 -10.67 8.89
N ASP A 229 29.14 -11.55 7.92
CA ASP A 229 30.36 -11.57 7.12
C ASP A 229 30.09 -10.99 5.71
N TYR A 230 30.52 -9.76 5.48
CA TYR A 230 30.38 -9.06 4.20
C TYR A 230 31.08 -9.76 3.03
N THR A 231 32.08 -10.60 3.32
CA THR A 231 32.87 -11.28 2.27
C THR A 231 32.17 -12.49 1.70
N GLN A 232 31.20 -13.03 2.42
CA GLN A 232 30.43 -14.20 2.01
C GLN A 232 29.12 -13.86 1.27
N VAL A 233 28.80 -12.58 1.13
CA VAL A 233 27.59 -12.15 0.43
C VAL A 233 27.75 -12.37 -1.08
N HIS A 234 26.87 -13.17 -1.66
CA HIS A 234 26.89 -13.44 -3.10
C HIS A 234 26.52 -12.18 -3.91
N ALA A 235 27.07 -12.08 -5.15
CA ALA A 235 26.81 -10.95 -6.04
C ALA A 235 25.30 -10.76 -6.36
N ALA A 236 24.56 -11.87 -6.45
CA ALA A 236 23.12 -11.83 -6.68
C ALA A 236 22.36 -11.16 -5.52
N ASP A 237 22.76 -11.43 -4.26
CA ASP A 237 22.11 -10.88 -3.07
C ASP A 237 22.43 -9.38 -2.91
N TRP A 238 23.65 -8.94 -3.32
CA TRP A 238 23.94 -7.52 -3.50
C TRP A 238 23.10 -6.88 -4.60
N GLY A 239 22.83 -7.60 -5.69
CA GLY A 239 21.89 -7.18 -6.74
C GLY A 239 20.47 -6.97 -6.19
N ALA A 240 19.98 -7.93 -5.39
CA ALA A 240 18.70 -7.81 -4.69
C ALA A 240 18.68 -6.60 -3.75
N MET A 241 19.75 -6.38 -2.95
CA MET A 241 19.90 -5.22 -2.08
C MET A 241 19.83 -3.90 -2.85
N ILE A 242 20.56 -3.77 -3.95
CA ILE A 242 20.55 -2.57 -4.81
C ILE A 242 19.15 -2.32 -5.36
N TYR A 243 18.46 -3.37 -5.83
CA TYR A 243 17.09 -3.29 -6.28
C TYR A 243 16.15 -2.78 -5.17
N LEU A 244 16.25 -3.34 -3.98
CA LEU A 244 15.45 -2.95 -2.81
C LEU A 244 15.71 -1.48 -2.41
N VAL A 245 16.95 -1.00 -2.50
CA VAL A 245 17.33 0.40 -2.21
C VAL A 245 16.72 1.34 -3.26
N LEU A 246 17.02 1.12 -4.54
CA LEU A 246 16.68 2.08 -5.60
C LEU A 246 15.20 2.00 -6.00
N MET A 247 14.73 0.78 -6.27
CA MET A 247 13.37 0.59 -6.78
C MET A 247 12.36 0.52 -5.64
N GLY A 248 12.56 -0.36 -4.66
CA GLY A 248 11.62 -0.58 -3.57
C GLY A 248 11.51 0.61 -2.61
N SER A 249 12.66 1.15 -2.17
CA SER A 249 12.69 2.22 -1.18
C SER A 249 12.59 3.61 -1.83
N ILE A 250 13.50 3.99 -2.73
CA ILE A 250 13.49 5.36 -3.26
C ILE A 250 12.31 5.57 -4.21
N LEU A 251 12.20 4.76 -5.26
CA LEU A 251 11.21 5.00 -6.32
C LEU A 251 9.78 4.69 -5.87
N ALA A 252 9.54 3.46 -5.41
CA ALA A 252 8.18 3.03 -5.09
C ALA A 252 7.62 3.70 -3.84
N PHE A 253 8.39 3.80 -2.74
CA PHE A 253 7.91 4.46 -1.53
C PHE A 253 7.71 5.98 -1.73
N SER A 254 8.58 6.66 -2.50
CA SER A 254 8.35 8.07 -2.85
C SER A 254 7.07 8.24 -3.68
N SER A 255 6.81 7.32 -4.62
CA SER A 255 5.57 7.30 -5.41
C SER A 255 4.33 7.07 -4.53
N TYR A 256 4.41 6.17 -3.57
CA TYR A 256 3.33 5.89 -2.61
C TYR A 256 3.01 7.10 -1.73
N ILE A 257 4.01 7.72 -1.10
CA ILE A 257 3.81 8.91 -0.27
C ILE A 257 3.24 10.07 -1.10
N TRP A 258 3.67 10.22 -2.35
CA TRP A 258 3.09 11.21 -3.25
C TRP A 258 1.64 10.87 -3.61
N LEU A 259 1.32 9.61 -3.92
CA LEU A 259 -0.05 9.16 -4.19
C LEU A 259 -0.99 9.44 -3.01
N LEU A 260 -0.56 9.19 -1.77
CA LEU A 260 -1.35 9.49 -0.57
C LEU A 260 -1.73 10.98 -0.45
N GLN A 261 -0.94 11.89 -1.06
CA GLN A 261 -1.24 13.32 -1.03
C GLN A 261 -2.27 13.73 -2.09
N VAL A 262 -2.27 13.06 -3.24
CA VAL A 262 -3.08 13.45 -4.40
C VAL A 262 -4.31 12.56 -4.62
N ARG A 263 -4.38 11.40 -3.92
CA ARG A 263 -5.47 10.42 -4.07
C ARG A 263 -6.03 9.99 -2.70
N PRO A 264 -7.30 9.51 -2.64
CA PRO A 264 -7.85 8.90 -1.43
C PRO A 264 -7.01 7.71 -0.95
N ALA A 265 -6.86 7.54 0.38
CA ALA A 265 -6.06 6.44 0.93
C ALA A 265 -6.59 5.06 0.50
N THR A 266 -7.91 4.90 0.41
CA THR A 266 -8.58 3.69 -0.07
C THR A 266 -8.31 3.37 -1.54
N GLU A 267 -8.09 4.38 -2.40
CA GLU A 267 -7.64 4.14 -3.78
C GLU A 267 -6.17 3.75 -3.80
N VAL A 268 -5.34 4.41 -2.98
CA VAL A 268 -3.91 4.09 -2.92
C VAL A 268 -3.68 2.70 -2.39
N SER A 269 -4.47 2.22 -1.40
CA SER A 269 -4.35 0.88 -0.83
C SER A 269 -4.65 -0.27 -1.81
N THR A 270 -5.11 0.03 -3.03
CA THR A 270 -5.37 -1.00 -4.07
C THR A 270 -4.10 -1.74 -4.53
N TYR A 271 -2.89 -1.23 -4.24
CA TYR A 271 -1.65 -1.98 -4.47
C TYR A 271 -1.66 -3.32 -3.71
N ALA A 272 -2.28 -3.35 -2.55
CA ALA A 272 -2.37 -4.55 -1.72
C ALA A 272 -3.02 -5.74 -2.43
N TYR A 273 -3.75 -5.52 -3.53
CA TYR A 273 -4.36 -6.58 -4.34
C TYR A 273 -3.48 -7.07 -5.46
N VAL A 274 -2.66 -6.19 -6.00
CA VAL A 274 -1.81 -6.49 -7.15
C VAL A 274 -0.48 -7.09 -6.68
N ASN A 275 0.04 -6.63 -5.55
CA ASN A 275 1.32 -7.10 -5.01
C ASN A 275 1.38 -8.63 -4.84
N PRO A 276 0.38 -9.32 -4.23
CA PRO A 276 0.41 -10.78 -4.12
C PRO A 276 0.45 -11.49 -5.48
N ILE A 277 -0.21 -10.94 -6.50
CA ILE A 277 -0.19 -11.52 -7.84
C ILE A 277 1.23 -11.48 -8.42
N VAL A 278 1.91 -10.33 -8.27
CA VAL A 278 3.28 -10.16 -8.74
C VAL A 278 4.24 -11.03 -7.94
N ALA A 279 4.11 -11.06 -6.61
CA ALA A 279 4.94 -11.89 -5.73
C ALA A 279 4.79 -13.38 -6.05
N LEU A 280 3.55 -13.89 -6.13
CA LEU A 280 3.30 -15.29 -6.45
C LEU A 280 3.79 -15.67 -7.84
N ALA A 281 3.68 -14.78 -8.83
CA ALA A 281 4.22 -15.01 -10.15
C ALA A 281 5.75 -15.18 -10.10
N LEU A 282 6.46 -14.34 -9.34
CA LEU A 282 7.91 -14.45 -9.19
C LEU A 282 8.31 -15.72 -8.41
N VAL A 283 7.61 -16.04 -7.32
CA VAL A 283 7.83 -17.29 -6.57
C VAL A 283 7.64 -18.50 -7.48
N TYR A 284 6.57 -18.54 -8.28
CA TYR A 284 6.29 -19.64 -9.18
C TYR A 284 7.37 -19.84 -10.25
N PHE A 285 7.96 -18.76 -10.78
CA PHE A 285 8.95 -18.84 -11.85
C PHE A 285 10.39 -18.95 -11.36
N PHE A 286 10.72 -18.48 -10.16
CA PHE A 286 12.10 -18.28 -9.72
C PHE A 286 12.42 -18.87 -8.33
N SER A 287 11.46 -19.47 -7.63
CA SER A 287 11.66 -20.08 -6.31
C SER A 287 11.27 -21.56 -6.35
N ASP A 288 11.87 -22.36 -5.46
CA ASP A 288 11.53 -23.77 -5.25
C ASP A 288 10.26 -23.96 -4.39
N HIS A 289 9.70 -22.89 -3.84
CA HIS A 289 8.49 -22.96 -3.03
C HIS A 289 7.26 -23.24 -3.88
N GLN A 290 6.51 -24.28 -3.51
CA GLN A 290 5.24 -24.62 -4.18
C GLN A 290 4.10 -23.83 -3.57
N VAL A 291 3.36 -23.11 -4.41
CA VAL A 291 2.15 -22.43 -4.00
C VAL A 291 1.00 -23.42 -3.93
N THR A 292 0.38 -23.58 -2.76
CA THR A 292 -0.71 -24.56 -2.58
C THR A 292 -2.05 -24.03 -3.11
N ILE A 293 -2.97 -24.97 -3.41
CA ILE A 293 -4.33 -24.62 -3.86
C ILE A 293 -5.05 -23.80 -2.80
N LEU A 294 -4.81 -24.08 -1.50
CA LEU A 294 -5.46 -23.36 -0.40
C LEU A 294 -4.94 -21.92 -0.28
N GLN A 295 -3.66 -21.69 -0.54
CA GLN A 295 -3.07 -20.33 -0.63
C GLN A 295 -3.68 -19.54 -1.80
N ILE A 296 -3.83 -20.17 -2.97
CA ILE A 296 -4.49 -19.55 -4.13
C ILE A 296 -5.96 -19.22 -3.82
N ALA A 297 -6.67 -20.14 -3.16
CA ALA A 297 -8.05 -19.93 -2.75
C ALA A 297 -8.16 -18.80 -1.70
N GLY A 298 -7.29 -18.81 -0.68
CA GLY A 298 -7.19 -17.75 0.33
C GLY A 298 -6.90 -16.38 -0.29
N LEU A 299 -5.95 -16.31 -1.23
CA LEU A 299 -5.70 -15.10 -2.03
C LEU A 299 -6.96 -14.64 -2.77
N GLY A 300 -7.65 -15.57 -3.46
CA GLY A 300 -8.89 -15.27 -4.17
C GLY A 300 -9.97 -14.67 -3.24
N VAL A 301 -10.13 -15.23 -2.04
CA VAL A 301 -11.08 -14.75 -1.04
C VAL A 301 -10.67 -13.35 -0.51
N VAL A 302 -9.38 -13.13 -0.21
CA VAL A 302 -8.87 -11.82 0.21
C VAL A 302 -9.06 -10.78 -0.91
N LEU A 303 -8.71 -11.09 -2.16
CA LEU A 303 -8.90 -10.18 -3.29
C LEU A 303 -10.38 -9.84 -3.51
N PHE A 304 -11.25 -10.85 -3.42
CA PHE A 304 -12.70 -10.66 -3.54
C PHE A 304 -13.25 -9.78 -2.41
N SER A 305 -12.81 -10.01 -1.17
CA SER A 305 -13.21 -9.21 0.00
C SER A 305 -12.93 -7.75 -0.22
N VAL A 306 -11.79 -7.46 -0.77
CA VAL A 306 -11.31 -6.13 -0.98
C VAL A 306 -12.03 -5.44 -2.14
N LEU A 307 -12.34 -6.17 -3.22
CA LEU A 307 -13.21 -5.65 -4.28
C LEU A 307 -14.59 -5.29 -3.72
N LEU A 308 -15.14 -6.10 -2.80
CA LEU A 308 -16.41 -5.81 -2.13
C LEU A 308 -16.30 -4.54 -1.25
N MET A 309 -15.25 -4.41 -0.44
CA MET A 309 -15.06 -3.26 0.43
C MET A 309 -14.96 -1.95 -0.36
N ASN A 310 -14.32 -1.99 -1.53
CA ASN A 310 -14.18 -0.84 -2.41
C ASN A 310 -15.32 -0.70 -3.44
N TRP A 311 -16.38 -1.51 -3.33
CA TRP A 311 -17.49 -1.53 -4.28
C TRP A 311 -18.12 -0.16 -4.53
N ASN A 312 -18.27 0.66 -3.49
CA ASN A 312 -18.83 2.00 -3.60
C ASN A 312 -17.93 2.94 -4.42
N LEU A 313 -16.60 2.82 -4.31
CA LEU A 313 -15.66 3.59 -5.13
C LEU A 313 -15.79 3.24 -6.62
N TYR A 314 -15.92 1.95 -6.93
CA TYR A 314 -16.14 1.49 -8.31
C TYR A 314 -17.52 1.88 -8.83
N LYS A 315 -18.56 1.77 -7.97
CA LYS A 315 -19.94 2.12 -8.32
C LYS A 315 -20.08 3.59 -8.70
N ASP A 316 -19.33 4.48 -8.06
CA ASP A 316 -19.38 5.92 -8.28
C ASP A 316 -18.37 6.44 -9.31
N ASN A 317 -17.50 5.58 -9.82
CA ASN A 317 -16.57 5.95 -10.89
C ASN A 317 -17.32 6.32 -12.18
N ARG A 318 -16.87 7.39 -12.86
CA ARG A 318 -17.48 7.90 -14.12
C ARG A 318 -17.66 6.81 -15.16
N THR A 319 -16.70 5.89 -15.29
CA THR A 319 -16.74 4.78 -16.25
C THR A 319 -17.88 3.81 -15.96
N PHE A 320 -18.06 3.39 -14.70
CA PHE A 320 -19.15 2.49 -14.30
C PHE A 320 -20.52 3.18 -14.36
N ARG A 321 -20.60 4.48 -14.05
CA ARG A 321 -21.82 5.27 -14.26
C ARG A 321 -22.19 5.31 -15.74
N ALA A 322 -21.22 5.53 -16.63
CA ALA A 322 -21.46 5.53 -18.08
C ALA A 322 -21.93 4.17 -18.61
N ILE A 323 -21.31 3.07 -18.13
CA ILE A 323 -21.72 1.71 -18.50
C ILE A 323 -23.15 1.42 -17.99
N ARG A 324 -23.46 1.77 -16.76
CA ARG A 324 -24.80 1.58 -16.17
C ARG A 324 -25.84 2.42 -16.90
N TYR A 325 -25.51 3.66 -17.25
CA TYR A 325 -26.34 4.54 -18.04
C TYR A 325 -26.60 3.96 -19.44
N ARG A 326 -25.58 3.47 -20.13
CA ARG A 326 -25.72 2.80 -21.43
C ARG A 326 -26.60 1.54 -21.34
N LYS A 327 -26.43 0.71 -20.28
CA LYS A 327 -27.30 -0.45 -20.05
C LYS A 327 -28.76 -0.06 -19.78
N LYS A 328 -29.00 1.01 -18.99
CA LYS A 328 -30.33 1.53 -18.73
C LYS A 328 -30.98 2.09 -19.99
N LEU A 329 -30.25 2.85 -20.80
CA LEU A 329 -30.72 3.33 -22.10
C LEU A 329 -31.04 2.16 -23.05
N LYS A 330 -30.19 1.13 -23.10
CA LYS A 330 -30.46 -0.06 -23.94
C LYS A 330 -31.74 -0.77 -23.51
N LYS A 331 -31.97 -0.92 -22.20
CA LYS A 331 -33.21 -1.51 -21.67
C LYS A 331 -34.45 -0.67 -21.99
N LEU A 332 -34.34 0.64 -21.83
CA LEU A 332 -35.44 1.57 -22.19
C LEU A 332 -35.77 1.56 -23.70
N ARG A 333 -34.72 1.46 -24.54
CA ARG A 333 -34.90 1.33 -26.00
C ARG A 333 -35.64 0.05 -26.40
N HIS A 334 -35.46 -1.05 -25.67
CA HIS A 334 -36.17 -2.31 -25.94
C HIS A 334 -37.64 -2.29 -25.46
N MET A 335 -37.96 -1.43 -24.46
CA MET A 335 -39.27 -1.40 -23.81
C MET A 335 -40.16 -0.28 -24.36
N ALA A 336 -39.61 0.72 -25.06
CA ALA A 336 -40.32 1.89 -25.54
C ALA A 336 -40.67 1.80 -27.04
N PRO A 337 -41.86 2.31 -27.47
CA PRO A 337 -42.16 2.47 -28.89
C PRO A 337 -41.10 3.32 -29.60
N LYS A 338 -40.78 2.99 -30.85
CA LYS A 338 -39.73 3.69 -31.63
C LYS A 338 -39.92 5.19 -31.69
N SER A 339 -41.17 5.68 -31.66
CA SER A 339 -41.52 7.10 -31.67
C SER A 339 -41.14 7.88 -30.40
N SER A 340 -40.99 7.23 -29.28
CA SER A 340 -40.69 7.88 -28.00
C SER A 340 -39.19 7.85 -27.61
N ILE A 341 -38.35 7.13 -28.36
CA ILE A 341 -36.92 6.94 -28.06
C ILE A 341 -36.13 8.30 -28.05
N PRO A 342 -36.30 9.23 -28.98
CA PRO A 342 -35.59 10.50 -28.96
C PRO A 342 -35.87 11.31 -27.69
N ARG A 343 -37.14 11.38 -27.26
CA ARG A 343 -37.57 12.10 -26.06
C ARG A 343 -37.01 11.50 -24.77
N ILE A 344 -36.92 10.17 -24.69
CA ILE A 344 -36.33 9.45 -23.54
C ILE A 344 -34.83 9.75 -23.41
N ILE A 345 -34.11 9.81 -24.53
CA ILE A 345 -32.69 10.14 -24.54
C ILE A 345 -32.45 11.57 -24.10
N GLU A 346 -33.25 12.53 -24.61
CA GLU A 346 -33.13 13.94 -24.29
C GLU A 346 -33.41 14.23 -22.79
N VAL A 347 -34.47 13.65 -22.23
CA VAL A 347 -34.80 13.76 -20.81
C VAL A 347 -33.71 13.11 -19.93
N ALA A 348 -33.19 11.98 -20.33
CA ALA A 348 -32.14 11.29 -19.58
C ALA A 348 -30.79 12.06 -19.59
N ASP A 349 -30.45 12.70 -20.72
CA ASP A 349 -29.27 13.55 -20.84
C ASP A 349 -29.44 14.88 -20.08
N PHE A 350 -30.63 15.46 -20.07
CA PHE A 350 -30.95 16.64 -19.26
C PHE A 350 -30.81 16.33 -17.75
N GLN A 351 -31.43 15.26 -17.27
CA GLN A 351 -31.32 14.83 -15.85
C GLN A 351 -29.89 14.54 -15.44
N ARG A 352 -29.08 13.97 -16.34
CA ARG A 352 -27.65 13.75 -16.08
C ARG A 352 -26.90 15.07 -15.91
N LYS A 353 -27.09 16.02 -16.81
CA LYS A 353 -26.45 17.36 -16.75
C LYS A 353 -26.83 18.11 -15.48
N GLU A 354 -28.09 18.04 -15.07
CA GLU A 354 -28.58 18.69 -13.84
C GLU A 354 -27.94 18.05 -12.57
N LYS A 355 -27.84 16.71 -12.51
CA LYS A 355 -27.16 16.03 -11.41
C LYS A 355 -25.64 16.32 -11.35
N GLU A 356 -24.99 16.41 -12.51
CA GLU A 356 -23.57 16.80 -12.58
C GLU A 356 -23.36 18.25 -12.09
N LYS A 357 -24.30 19.19 -12.43
CA LYS A 357 -24.29 20.56 -11.94
C LYS A 357 -24.53 20.65 -10.42
N ALA A 358 -25.51 19.89 -9.90
CA ALA A 358 -25.79 19.85 -8.47
C ALA A 358 -24.62 19.32 -7.65
N GLN A 359 -23.99 18.23 -8.10
CA GLN A 359 -22.80 17.67 -7.46
C GLN A 359 -21.58 18.61 -7.53
N LYS A 360 -21.46 19.38 -8.61
CA LYS A 360 -20.41 20.40 -8.72
C LYS A 360 -20.62 21.53 -7.71
N LYS A 361 -21.87 22.00 -7.56
CA LYS A 361 -22.26 23.03 -6.57
C LYS A 361 -22.05 22.57 -5.11
N GLU A 362 -22.36 21.31 -4.81
CA GLU A 362 -22.15 20.73 -3.48
C GLU A 362 -20.66 20.58 -3.14
N LYS A 363 -19.87 20.21 -4.14
CA LYS A 363 -18.41 20.11 -4.02
C LYS A 363 -17.74 21.47 -3.86
N ASP A 364 -18.25 22.49 -4.53
CA ASP A 364 -17.74 23.86 -4.42
C ASP A 364 -18.13 24.50 -3.05
N LYS A 365 -19.29 24.12 -2.47
CA LYS A 365 -19.70 24.50 -1.11
C LYS A 365 -18.95 23.79 0.01
N SER A 366 -18.40 22.60 -0.21
CA SER A 366 -17.60 21.87 0.79
C SER A 366 -16.14 22.32 0.82
N ILE A 367 -15.75 23.22 -0.08
CA ILE A 367 -14.40 23.76 -0.24
C ILE A 367 -14.31 25.23 0.20
N SER A 368 -15.45 25.90 0.36
CA SER A 368 -15.56 27.21 1.01
C SER A 368 -15.74 27.09 2.52
#